data_8f3ef832930d71277538371e5dc89791
#
_entry.id   8f3ef832930d71277538371e5dc89791
#
_cell.length_a   1.000
_cell.length_b   1.000
_cell.length_c   1.000
_cell.angle_alpha   90.00
_cell.angle_beta   90.00
_cell.angle_gamma   90.00
#
_symmetry.space_group_name_H-M   'P 1'
#
loop_
_entity.id
_entity.type
_entity.pdbx_description
1 polymer ?
#
loop_
_entity_poly.entity_id
_entity_poly.type
_entity_poly.pdbx_seq_one_letter_code
_entity_poly.pdbx_strand_id
1 'polypeptide(L)'
;MRLFIAIKLNSELRNALTDVQQRLIRRGIRGNYTNTDNLHITLAFIGEYDEPDFVTEVISEVPFSPFPISLSTLGHFGNLWWVGLDDNDELDSYVKRLRKALSEAGIPFDKKKFSPHITLIRKAIGTLPAVSVSKTTMSVDHISLMRSERGPKGMIYTEIGRN
;
A
#
# COMPACT_ATOMS: atom_id res chain seq x y z
N MET A 1 2.01 -14.22 13.27
CA MET A 1 1.49 -12.86 13.03
C MET A 1 1.84 -12.45 11.60
N ARG A 2 0.86 -12.10 10.80
CA ARG A 2 1.07 -11.74 9.39
C ARG A 2 1.35 -10.25 9.25
N LEU A 3 2.54 -9.92 8.76
CA LEU A 3 3.07 -8.56 8.76
C LEU A 3 3.35 -8.02 7.36
N PHE A 4 3.21 -6.72 7.20
CA PHE A 4 3.69 -5.98 6.02
C PHE A 4 4.06 -4.55 6.41
N ILE A 5 4.95 -3.95 5.64
CA ILE A 5 5.40 -2.56 5.84
C ILE A 5 4.73 -1.70 4.77
N ALA A 6 4.14 -0.60 5.19
CA ALA A 6 3.28 0.20 4.32
C ALA A 6 3.34 1.70 4.61
N ILE A 7 2.88 2.45 3.62
CA ILE A 7 2.51 3.86 3.78
C ILE A 7 1.00 3.92 3.94
N LYS A 8 0.53 4.49 5.04
CA LYS A 8 -0.88 4.79 5.27
C LYS A 8 -1.22 6.10 4.55
N LEU A 9 -2.44 6.17 4.04
CA LEU A 9 -2.89 7.32 3.27
C LEU A 9 -3.68 8.29 4.15
N ASN A 10 -3.55 9.59 3.86
CA ASN A 10 -4.36 10.60 4.52
C ASN A 10 -5.79 10.59 3.97
N SER A 11 -6.67 11.38 4.59
CA SER A 11 -8.09 11.41 4.20
C SER A 11 -8.29 11.93 2.77
N GLU A 12 -7.48 12.86 2.30
CA GLU A 12 -7.60 13.42 0.94
C GLU A 12 -7.34 12.35 -0.13
N LEU A 13 -6.27 11.56 0.02
CA LEU A 13 -5.98 10.46 -0.90
C LEU A 13 -7.05 9.37 -0.81
N ARG A 14 -7.46 9.01 0.40
CA ARG A 14 -8.53 8.01 0.57
C ARG A 14 -9.84 8.45 -0.09
N ASN A 15 -10.21 9.72 0.04
CA ASN A 15 -11.40 10.26 -0.59
C ASN A 15 -11.31 10.22 -2.12
N ALA A 16 -10.16 10.58 -2.69
CA ALA A 16 -9.94 10.51 -4.13
C ALA A 16 -10.05 9.07 -4.64
N LEU A 17 -9.50 8.10 -3.91
CA LEU A 17 -9.56 6.69 -4.28
C LEU A 17 -10.95 6.10 -4.11
N THR A 18 -11.65 6.46 -3.04
CA THR A 18 -13.04 6.06 -2.82
C THR A 18 -13.95 6.58 -3.92
N ASP A 19 -13.71 7.80 -4.41
CA ASP A 19 -14.44 8.35 -5.55
C ASP A 19 -14.23 7.50 -6.81
N VAL A 20 -13.01 7.05 -7.07
CA VAL A 20 -12.73 6.12 -8.19
C VAL A 20 -13.53 4.83 -8.01
N GLN A 21 -13.48 4.24 -6.81
CA GLN A 21 -14.23 3.01 -6.50
C GLN A 21 -15.74 3.20 -6.75
N GLN A 22 -16.32 4.30 -6.31
CA GLN A 22 -17.73 4.58 -6.52
C GLN A 22 -18.09 4.72 -7.99
N ARG A 23 -17.22 5.35 -8.78
CA ARG A 23 -17.43 5.47 -10.23
C ARG A 23 -17.34 4.12 -10.92
N LEU A 24 -16.46 3.23 -10.47
CA LEU A 24 -16.36 1.86 -10.99
C LEU A 24 -17.61 1.05 -10.64
N ILE A 25 -18.12 1.17 -9.42
CA ILE A 25 -19.37 0.52 -8.99
C ILE A 25 -20.53 0.96 -9.88
N ARG A 26 -20.65 2.25 -10.17
CA ARG A 26 -21.71 2.79 -11.05
C ARG A 26 -21.62 2.27 -12.47
N ARG A 27 -20.43 1.88 -12.91
CA ARG A 27 -20.20 1.28 -14.25
C ARG A 27 -20.41 -0.23 -14.25
N GLY A 28 -20.89 -0.82 -13.14
CA GLY A 28 -21.17 -2.24 -13.06
C GLY A 28 -19.97 -3.14 -12.83
N ILE A 29 -18.82 -2.57 -12.46
CA ILE A 29 -17.62 -3.36 -12.15
C ILE A 29 -17.82 -4.05 -10.81
N ARG A 30 -17.70 -5.38 -10.80
CA ARG A 30 -17.86 -6.20 -9.60
C ARG A 30 -16.52 -6.75 -9.13
N GLY A 31 -16.45 -7.13 -7.87
CA GLY A 31 -15.26 -7.67 -7.24
C GLY A 31 -15.21 -7.34 -5.75
N ASN A 32 -14.09 -7.63 -5.14
CA ASN A 32 -13.85 -7.32 -3.72
C ASN A 32 -13.21 -5.93 -3.62
N TYR A 33 -14.01 -4.93 -3.35
CA TYR A 33 -13.53 -3.55 -3.19
C TYR A 33 -12.80 -3.42 -1.85
N THR A 34 -11.63 -2.82 -1.89
CA THR A 34 -10.84 -2.56 -0.69
C THR A 34 -11.60 -1.56 0.20
N ASN A 35 -11.75 -1.91 1.49
CA ASN A 35 -12.31 -0.98 2.46
C ASN A 35 -11.44 0.28 2.54
N THR A 36 -12.07 1.44 2.68
CA THR A 36 -11.38 2.74 2.75
C THR A 36 -10.26 2.75 3.79
N ASP A 37 -10.50 2.15 4.95
CA ASP A 37 -9.52 2.10 6.04
C ASP A 37 -8.31 1.21 5.70
N ASN A 38 -8.42 0.35 4.70
CA ASN A 38 -7.37 -0.57 4.29
C ASN A 38 -6.60 -0.09 3.06
N LEU A 39 -6.94 1.06 2.49
CA LEU A 39 -6.20 1.62 1.35
C LEU A 39 -4.80 2.03 1.80
N HIS A 40 -3.78 1.49 1.12
CA HIS A 40 -2.38 1.70 1.51
C HIS A 40 -1.45 1.40 0.33
N ILE A 41 -0.17 1.74 0.51
CA ILE A 41 0.90 1.34 -0.40
C ILE A 41 1.79 0.35 0.35
N THR A 42 1.90 -0.89 -0.13
CA THR A 42 2.81 -1.88 0.45
C THR A 42 4.23 -1.65 -0.02
N LEU A 43 5.17 -1.54 0.91
CA LEU A 43 6.60 -1.39 0.61
C LEU A 43 7.34 -2.71 0.69
N ALA A 44 6.96 -3.57 1.64
CA ALA A 44 7.52 -4.89 1.79
C ALA A 44 6.49 -5.80 2.48
N PHE A 45 6.24 -6.95 1.89
CA PHE A 45 5.36 -7.96 2.46
C PHE A 45 6.22 -9.00 3.19
N ILE A 46 6.09 -9.08 4.52
CA ILE A 46 6.91 -9.99 5.34
C ILE A 46 6.25 -11.36 5.47
N GLY A 47 4.94 -11.40 5.66
CA GLY A 47 4.21 -12.64 5.92
C GLY A 47 4.24 -13.02 7.39
N GLU A 48 4.15 -14.33 7.68
CA GLU A 48 4.15 -14.79 9.06
C GLU A 48 5.51 -14.53 9.73
N TYR A 49 5.47 -13.80 10.84
CA TYR A 49 6.69 -13.42 11.56
C TYR A 49 6.34 -13.15 13.03
N ASP A 50 7.15 -13.66 13.96
CA ASP A 50 6.82 -13.67 15.37
C ASP A 50 7.47 -12.54 16.19
N GLU A 51 8.32 -11.72 15.57
CA GLU A 51 9.07 -10.68 16.27
C GLU A 51 8.78 -9.28 15.67
N PRO A 52 7.56 -8.75 15.84
CA PRO A 52 7.19 -7.46 15.25
C PRO A 52 8.03 -6.30 15.80
N ASP A 53 8.41 -6.33 17.06
CA ASP A 53 9.23 -5.26 17.65
C ASP A 53 10.61 -5.17 16.99
N PHE A 54 11.19 -6.32 16.62
CA PHE A 54 12.44 -6.34 15.89
C PHE A 54 12.30 -5.71 14.50
N VAL A 55 11.20 -5.98 13.82
CA VAL A 55 10.91 -5.35 12.53
C VAL A 55 10.80 -3.83 12.67
N THR A 56 10.07 -3.36 13.68
CA THR A 56 9.93 -1.92 13.96
C THR A 56 11.29 -1.28 14.24
N GLU A 57 12.13 -1.95 15.00
CA GLU A 57 13.50 -1.49 15.29
C GLU A 57 14.31 -1.33 14.00
N VAL A 58 14.27 -2.32 13.12
CA VAL A 58 14.96 -2.24 11.83
C VAL A 58 14.42 -1.10 10.97
N ILE A 59 13.11 -0.93 10.89
CA ILE A 59 12.50 0.19 10.15
C ILE A 59 13.01 1.53 10.71
N SER A 60 13.08 1.68 12.02
CA SER A 60 13.47 2.94 12.64
C SER A 60 14.94 3.31 12.41
N GLU A 61 15.77 2.33 12.06
CA GLU A 61 17.18 2.56 11.75
C GLU A 61 17.43 2.95 10.29
N VAL A 62 16.45 2.77 9.41
CA VAL A 62 16.58 3.17 8.01
C VAL A 62 16.44 4.70 7.90
N PRO A 63 17.42 5.41 7.31
CA PRO A 63 17.31 6.85 7.12
C PRO A 63 16.04 7.23 6.38
N PHE A 64 15.31 8.18 6.95
CA PHE A 64 14.02 8.63 6.43
C PHE A 64 13.89 10.15 6.56
N SER A 65 13.37 10.77 5.53
CA SER A 65 12.91 12.17 5.54
C SER A 65 11.56 12.23 4.83
N PRO A 66 10.65 13.08 5.27
CA PRO A 66 9.36 13.22 4.59
C PRO A 66 9.51 13.52 3.10
N PHE A 67 8.63 12.92 2.28
CA PHE A 67 8.62 13.14 0.84
C PHE A 67 7.17 13.10 0.33
N PRO A 68 6.89 13.81 -0.79
CA PRO A 68 5.54 13.81 -1.36
C PRO A 68 5.30 12.56 -2.20
N ILE A 69 4.04 12.11 -2.22
CA ILE A 69 3.55 11.14 -3.19
C ILE A 69 2.30 11.71 -3.86
N SER A 70 2.10 11.40 -5.13
CA SER A 70 0.95 11.87 -5.92
C SER A 70 0.29 10.71 -6.63
N LEU A 71 -1.04 10.69 -6.63
CA LEU A 71 -1.82 9.68 -7.36
C LEU A 71 -1.62 9.86 -8.86
N SER A 72 -1.56 8.76 -9.59
CA SER A 72 -1.42 8.73 -11.03
C SER A 72 -2.70 8.19 -11.68
N THR A 73 -2.64 7.03 -12.31
CA THR A 73 -3.73 6.50 -13.11
C THR A 73 -4.20 5.15 -12.61
N LEU A 74 -5.43 4.78 -13.01
CA LEU A 74 -6.00 3.47 -12.79
C LEU A 74 -5.30 2.46 -13.71
N GLY A 75 -4.93 1.32 -13.16
CA GLY A 75 -4.30 0.23 -13.90
C GLY A 75 -4.68 -1.12 -13.31
N HIS A 76 -4.04 -2.19 -13.79
CA HIS A 76 -4.36 -3.52 -13.32
C HIS A 76 -3.17 -4.48 -13.46
N PHE A 77 -3.18 -5.50 -12.59
CA PHE A 77 -2.39 -6.73 -12.72
C PHE A 77 -3.42 -7.87 -12.78
N GLY A 78 -3.74 -8.35 -14.00
CA GLY A 78 -4.84 -9.30 -14.15
C GLY A 78 -6.16 -8.73 -13.63
N ASN A 79 -6.79 -9.41 -12.67
CA ASN A 79 -8.04 -8.96 -12.04
C ASN A 79 -7.85 -8.15 -10.75
N LEU A 80 -6.61 -7.77 -10.43
CA LEU A 80 -6.31 -6.85 -9.35
C LEU A 80 -6.19 -5.44 -9.94
N TRP A 81 -7.13 -4.54 -9.59
CA TRP A 81 -7.17 -3.18 -10.10
C TRP A 81 -6.65 -2.20 -9.05
N TRP A 82 -5.83 -1.25 -9.49
CA TRP A 82 -5.12 -0.35 -8.60
C TRP A 82 -4.99 1.05 -9.19
N VAL A 83 -4.67 2.00 -8.34
CA VAL A 83 -4.20 3.33 -8.75
C VAL A 83 -2.70 3.40 -8.47
N GLY A 84 -1.95 3.84 -9.45
CA GLY A 84 -0.51 4.03 -9.33
C GLY A 84 -0.14 5.39 -8.77
N LEU A 85 1.16 5.60 -8.64
CA LEU A 85 1.74 6.87 -8.22
C LEU A 85 2.57 7.45 -9.36
N ASP A 86 2.73 8.77 -9.38
CA ASP A 86 3.73 9.41 -10.23
C ASP A 86 5.13 8.89 -9.88
N ASP A 87 6.03 8.91 -10.85
CA ASP A 87 7.42 8.51 -10.65
C ASP A 87 8.01 9.27 -9.45
N ASN A 88 8.71 8.53 -8.59
CA ASN A 88 9.14 9.06 -7.30
C ASN A 88 10.48 8.43 -6.88
N ASP A 89 11.56 9.13 -7.16
CA ASP A 89 12.91 8.64 -6.83
C ASP A 89 13.14 8.52 -5.32
N GLU A 90 12.53 9.41 -4.53
CA GLU A 90 12.66 9.37 -3.07
C GLU A 90 11.99 8.13 -2.49
N LEU A 91 10.81 7.78 -2.98
CA LEU A 91 10.12 6.56 -2.58
C LEU A 91 10.92 5.32 -2.99
N ASP A 92 11.36 5.26 -4.24
CA ASP A 92 12.12 4.13 -4.77
C ASP A 92 13.42 3.94 -3.99
N SER A 93 14.13 5.01 -3.70
CA SER A 93 15.37 4.98 -2.92
C SER A 93 15.13 4.51 -1.49
N TYR A 94 14.07 4.99 -0.86
CA TYR A 94 13.71 4.55 0.49
C TYR A 94 13.40 3.06 0.54
N VAL A 95 12.58 2.57 -0.37
CA VAL A 95 12.22 1.13 -0.42
C VAL A 95 13.46 0.28 -0.64
N LYS A 96 14.40 0.73 -1.45
CA LYS A 96 15.67 0.02 -1.67
C LYS A 96 16.48 -0.07 -0.37
N ARG A 97 16.59 1.04 0.37
CA ARG A 97 17.28 1.05 1.67
C ARG A 97 16.56 0.17 2.69
N LEU A 98 15.25 0.25 2.75
CA LEU A 98 14.42 -0.56 3.65
C LEU A 98 14.63 -2.05 3.40
N ARG A 99 14.50 -2.47 2.16
CA ARG A 99 14.64 -3.88 1.78
C ARG A 99 16.06 -4.41 2.03
N LYS A 100 17.07 -3.58 1.80
CA LYS A 100 18.44 -3.92 2.15
C LYS A 100 18.60 -4.14 3.65
N ALA A 101 18.05 -3.24 4.47
CA ALA A 101 18.11 -3.35 5.92
C ALA A 101 17.40 -4.62 6.42
N LEU A 102 16.23 -4.95 5.86
CA LEU A 102 15.51 -6.18 6.19
C LEU A 102 16.36 -7.42 5.85
N SER A 103 16.98 -7.45 4.68
CA SER A 103 17.85 -8.56 4.27
C SER A 103 19.04 -8.71 5.20
N GLU A 104 19.71 -7.62 5.56
CA GLU A 104 20.86 -7.63 6.46
C GLU A 104 20.48 -8.08 7.88
N ALA A 105 19.26 -7.79 8.31
CA ALA A 105 18.72 -8.23 9.59
C ALA A 105 18.18 -9.67 9.59
N GLY A 106 18.15 -10.31 8.43
CA GLY A 106 17.62 -11.67 8.30
C GLY A 106 16.10 -11.76 8.36
N ILE A 107 15.40 -10.63 8.13
CA ILE A 107 13.94 -10.60 8.08
C ILE A 107 13.49 -10.94 6.67
N PRO A 108 12.72 -12.04 6.47
CA PRO A 108 12.25 -12.44 5.14
C PRO A 108 11.17 -11.48 4.64
N PHE A 109 11.13 -11.27 3.34
CA PHE A 109 10.06 -10.52 2.68
C PHE A 109 9.92 -10.98 1.23
N ASP A 110 8.78 -10.69 0.62
CA ASP A 110 8.54 -10.98 -0.79
C ASP A 110 9.48 -10.11 -1.64
N LYS A 111 10.32 -10.76 -2.46
CA LYS A 111 11.38 -10.11 -3.23
C LYS A 111 10.96 -9.66 -4.61
N LYS A 112 9.66 -9.66 -4.91
CA LYS A 112 9.16 -9.12 -6.17
C LYS A 112 9.62 -7.66 -6.33
N LYS A 113 9.88 -7.27 -7.57
CA LYS A 113 10.24 -5.89 -7.89
C LYS A 113 9.19 -4.95 -7.32
N PHE A 114 9.63 -3.89 -6.66
CA PHE A 114 8.73 -2.87 -6.13
C PHE A 114 8.07 -2.11 -7.27
N SER A 115 6.75 -2.11 -7.27
CA SER A 115 5.91 -1.36 -8.21
C SER A 115 4.81 -0.70 -7.38
N PRO A 116 4.94 0.59 -7.04
CA PRO A 116 4.03 1.24 -6.10
C PRO A 116 2.61 1.33 -6.67
N HIS A 117 1.65 0.85 -5.89
CA HIS A 117 0.25 0.89 -6.27
C HIS A 117 -0.63 0.82 -5.02
N ILE A 118 -1.87 1.29 -5.18
CA ILE A 118 -2.90 1.19 -4.14
C ILE A 118 -4.02 0.32 -4.70
N THR A 119 -4.19 -0.86 -4.13
CA THR A 119 -5.22 -1.81 -4.57
C THR A 119 -6.62 -1.28 -4.26
N LEU A 120 -7.46 -1.19 -5.29
CA LEU A 120 -8.86 -0.79 -5.17
C LEU A 120 -9.82 -1.97 -5.19
N ILE A 121 -9.54 -2.99 -6.01
CA ILE A 121 -10.44 -4.13 -6.24
C ILE A 121 -9.59 -5.37 -6.43
N ARG A 122 -9.97 -6.44 -5.75
CA ARG A 122 -9.47 -7.79 -6.00
C ARG A 122 -10.55 -8.62 -6.68
N LYS A 123 -10.16 -9.55 -7.54
CA LYS A 123 -11.10 -10.40 -8.30
C LYS A 123 -12.10 -9.55 -9.08
N ALA A 124 -11.63 -8.48 -9.71
CA ALA A 124 -12.46 -7.59 -10.51
C ALA A 124 -13.05 -8.31 -11.70
N ILE A 125 -14.33 -8.08 -11.96
CA ILE A 125 -15.07 -8.62 -13.09
C ILE A 125 -15.56 -7.45 -13.94
N GLY A 126 -15.12 -7.42 -15.20
CA GLY A 126 -15.44 -6.37 -16.14
C GLY A 126 -14.19 -5.92 -16.89
N THR A 127 -14.38 -5.02 -17.84
CA THR A 127 -13.28 -4.42 -18.61
C THR A 127 -12.88 -3.10 -17.95
N LEU A 128 -11.58 -2.88 -17.80
CA LEU A 128 -11.04 -1.67 -17.19
C LEU A 128 -11.50 -0.44 -17.98
N PRO A 129 -12.32 0.44 -17.40
CA PRO A 129 -12.79 1.64 -18.10
C PRO A 129 -11.78 2.78 -18.01
N ALA A 130 -11.96 3.78 -18.87
CA ALA A 130 -11.23 5.03 -18.77
C ALA A 130 -11.86 5.90 -17.68
N VAL A 131 -11.37 5.80 -16.45
CA VAL A 131 -11.79 6.61 -15.32
C VAL A 131 -10.62 7.47 -14.88
N SER A 132 -10.83 8.79 -14.85
CA SER A 132 -9.79 9.72 -14.40
C SER A 132 -9.64 9.68 -12.87
N VAL A 133 -8.42 9.87 -12.42
CA VAL A 133 -8.08 9.95 -10.98
C VAL A 133 -7.73 11.39 -10.68
N SER A 134 -8.36 11.97 -9.65
CA SER A 134 -8.01 13.32 -9.20
C SER A 134 -6.55 13.37 -8.75
N LYS A 135 -5.77 14.28 -9.33
CA LYS A 135 -4.37 14.48 -8.97
C LYS A 135 -4.30 14.99 -7.53
N THR A 136 -3.97 14.10 -6.63
CA THR A 136 -3.94 14.40 -5.19
C THR A 136 -2.57 14.02 -4.64
N THR A 137 -1.99 14.90 -3.85
CA THR A 137 -0.64 14.75 -3.27
C THR A 137 -0.72 14.75 -1.76
N MET A 138 0.10 13.93 -1.10
CA MET A 138 0.30 13.98 0.35
C MET A 138 1.80 13.90 0.66
N SER A 139 2.17 14.41 1.83
CA SER A 139 3.49 14.18 2.39
C SER A 139 3.48 12.88 3.19
N VAL A 140 4.45 12.00 2.92
CA VAL A 140 4.69 10.81 3.72
C VAL A 140 5.58 11.20 4.88
N ASP A 141 5.09 11.14 6.10
CA ASP A 141 5.81 11.58 7.30
C ASP A 141 6.26 10.43 8.20
N HIS A 142 5.81 9.22 7.93
CA HIS A 142 6.26 8.02 8.64
C HIS A 142 5.98 6.76 7.82
N ILE A 143 6.62 5.68 8.22
CA ILE A 143 6.46 4.34 7.63
C ILE A 143 5.89 3.43 8.72
N SER A 144 4.91 2.62 8.38
CA SER A 144 4.16 1.82 9.34
C SER A 144 4.44 0.32 9.19
N LEU A 145 4.54 -0.37 10.32
CA LEU A 145 4.44 -1.82 10.38
C LEU A 145 2.99 -2.18 10.63
N MET A 146 2.43 -3.00 9.76
CA MET A 146 1.02 -3.39 9.79
C MET A 146 0.87 -4.86 10.06
N ARG A 147 -0.15 -5.20 10.86
CA ARG A 147 -0.60 -6.57 11.07
C ARG A 147 -1.87 -6.80 10.26
N SER A 148 -1.93 -7.93 9.57
CA SER A 148 -3.08 -8.36 8.78
C SER A 148 -3.79 -9.51 9.48
N GLU A 149 -5.09 -9.36 9.72
CA GLU A 149 -5.94 -10.39 10.29
C GLU A 149 -7.22 -10.52 9.47
N ARG A 150 -7.77 -11.75 9.42
CA ARG A 150 -9.08 -11.96 8.79
C ARG A 150 -10.17 -11.69 9.82
N GLY A 151 -11.04 -10.74 9.53
CA GLY A 151 -12.21 -10.42 10.34
C GLY A 151 -13.49 -10.96 9.73
N PRO A 152 -14.64 -10.81 10.43
CA PRO A 152 -15.94 -11.28 9.95
C PRO A 152 -16.43 -10.55 8.68
N LYS A 153 -15.94 -9.33 8.44
CA LYS A 153 -16.32 -8.50 7.28
C LYS A 153 -15.16 -8.26 6.32
N GLY A 154 -14.13 -9.10 6.35
CA GLY A 154 -12.95 -8.97 5.49
C GLY A 154 -11.68 -8.73 6.29
N MET A 155 -10.63 -8.32 5.61
CA MET A 155 -9.33 -8.12 6.24
C MET A 155 -9.33 -6.90 7.16
N ILE A 156 -8.63 -7.02 8.29
CA ILE A 156 -8.39 -5.93 9.24
C ILE A 156 -6.89 -5.68 9.26
N TYR A 157 -6.50 -4.44 8.96
CA TYR A 157 -5.11 -4.01 9.01
C TYR A 157 -4.90 -3.07 10.19
N THR A 158 -3.99 -3.43 11.07
CA THR A 158 -3.71 -2.68 12.31
C THR A 158 -2.26 -2.20 12.29
N GLU A 159 -2.04 -0.92 12.51
CA GLU A 159 -0.69 -0.38 12.69
C GLU A 159 -0.19 -0.80 14.07
N ILE A 160 0.93 -1.53 14.11
CA ILE A 160 1.53 -2.02 15.36
C ILE A 160 2.92 -1.45 15.61
N GLY A 161 3.43 -0.62 14.73
CA GLY A 161 4.69 0.09 14.90
C GLY A 161 4.91 1.09 13.79
N ARG A 162 5.85 2.01 14.00
CA ARG A 162 6.26 3.00 13.00
C ARG A 162 7.69 3.49 13.28
N ASN A 163 8.33 4.05 12.27
CA ASN A 163 9.67 4.63 12.42
C ASN A 163 9.69 5.94 13.22
#